data_5d5b7e16f7b8aab8bc97b7638b0f1e51
#
_entry.id   5d5b7e16f7b8aab8bc97b7638b0f1e51
#
_cell.length_a   1.000
_cell.length_b   1.000
_cell.length_c   1.000
_cell.angle_alpha   90.00
_cell.angle_beta   90.00
_cell.angle_gamma   90.00
#
_symmetry.space_group_name_H-M   'P 1'
#
loop_
_entity.id
_entity.type
_entity.pdbx_description
1 polymer ?
#
loop_
_entity_poly.entity_id
_entity_poly.type
_entity_poly.pdbx_seq_one_letter_code
_entity_poly.pdbx_strand_id
1 'polypeptide(L)'
;AVRLRPRTIDEIVGQQHLLTPGSPLRRLAEGTGAMSVFLWGPPGVGKTTIASVVSHATNRRFVEISAVTAGVKDVRRELDIARRQLALGRPTVLFVDEVHRFSKAQQDVLLPAVENRTVTLIAATTENPSFSVISPLLSRSLLLTLKPLTEADVSSLIDRALSDPRGLRTESDGLYTLDDDARADLLQLAGGDARRALTYLEEAAAGASTAGTDTITSQIVSTAVDRAAVRYDRDGDQHYDVISAFIKSVRGSDVDAAMHYLARMI
;
A
#
# COMPACT_ATOMS: atom_id res chain seq x y z
N ALA A 1 1.54 -7.51 8.41
CA ALA A 1 1.44 -7.11 7.00
C ALA A 1 2.77 -7.33 6.21
N VAL A 2 3.94 -6.91 6.70
CA VAL A 2 5.23 -6.99 5.96
C VAL A 2 5.63 -8.42 5.63
N ARG A 3 5.48 -9.37 6.57
CA ARG A 3 5.85 -10.79 6.40
C ARG A 3 5.08 -11.49 5.28
N LEU A 4 3.83 -11.06 5.01
CA LEU A 4 2.94 -11.63 4.01
C LEU A 4 3.02 -10.95 2.64
N ARG A 5 4.00 -10.04 2.43
CA ARG A 5 4.15 -9.40 1.11
C ARG A 5 4.35 -10.47 0.03
N PRO A 6 3.61 -10.40 -1.09
CA PRO A 6 3.80 -11.23 -2.25
C PRO A 6 5.26 -11.24 -2.72
N ARG A 7 5.74 -12.40 -3.13
CA ARG A 7 7.08 -12.60 -3.71
C ARG A 7 7.03 -12.77 -5.23
N THR A 8 5.89 -13.21 -5.73
CA THR A 8 5.63 -13.40 -7.16
C THR A 8 4.41 -12.60 -7.59
N ILE A 9 4.27 -12.39 -8.90
CA ILE A 9 3.14 -11.65 -9.48
C ILE A 9 1.81 -12.40 -9.25
N ASP A 10 1.85 -13.73 -9.23
CA ASP A 10 0.66 -14.57 -9.04
C ASP A 10 0.19 -14.61 -7.59
N GLU A 11 1.02 -14.18 -6.64
CA GLU A 11 0.62 -13.98 -5.24
C GLU A 11 -0.09 -12.64 -4.98
N ILE A 12 -0.13 -11.74 -5.97
CA ILE A 12 -0.81 -10.45 -5.82
C ILE A 12 -2.31 -10.70 -5.85
N VAL A 13 -2.99 -10.25 -4.79
CA VAL A 13 -4.43 -10.33 -4.67
C VAL A 13 -5.06 -9.07 -5.26
N GLY A 14 -6.16 -9.23 -5.98
CA GLY A 14 -6.83 -8.16 -6.69
C GLY A 14 -6.08 -7.69 -7.94
N GLN A 15 -6.49 -6.55 -8.50
CA GLN A 15 -5.86 -5.90 -9.66
C GLN A 15 -5.79 -6.77 -10.92
N GLN A 16 -6.70 -7.72 -11.09
CA GLN A 16 -6.68 -8.68 -12.20
C GLN A 16 -6.60 -8.01 -13.57
N HIS A 17 -7.23 -6.84 -13.73
CA HIS A 17 -7.19 -6.04 -14.97
C HIS A 17 -5.78 -5.56 -15.35
N LEU A 18 -4.84 -5.50 -14.41
CA LEU A 18 -3.43 -5.13 -14.63
C LEU A 18 -2.49 -6.35 -14.73
N LEU A 19 -2.96 -7.54 -14.31
CA LEU A 19 -2.16 -8.75 -14.17
C LEU A 19 -2.41 -9.79 -15.26
N THR A 20 -3.27 -9.48 -16.24
CA THR A 20 -3.55 -10.37 -17.38
C THR A 20 -2.28 -10.67 -18.17
N PRO A 21 -2.17 -11.85 -18.79
CA PRO A 21 -1.06 -12.19 -19.69
C PRO A 21 -0.87 -11.11 -20.76
N GLY A 22 0.39 -10.69 -20.96
CA GLY A 22 0.74 -9.65 -21.92
C GLY A 22 0.45 -8.20 -21.46
N SER A 23 -0.14 -7.98 -20.28
CA SER A 23 -0.32 -6.64 -19.74
C SER A 23 1.02 -5.94 -19.51
N PRO A 24 1.06 -4.59 -19.52
CA PRO A 24 2.30 -3.85 -19.28
C PRO A 24 2.96 -4.18 -17.95
N LEU A 25 2.18 -4.36 -16.88
CA LEU A 25 2.69 -4.70 -15.57
C LEU A 25 3.28 -6.11 -15.53
N ARG A 26 2.61 -7.07 -16.17
CA ARG A 26 3.11 -8.44 -16.25
C ARG A 26 4.40 -8.52 -17.06
N ARG A 27 4.47 -7.86 -18.22
CA ARG A 27 5.72 -7.76 -19.01
C ARG A 27 6.86 -7.10 -18.24
N LEU A 28 6.55 -6.08 -17.43
CA LEU A 28 7.54 -5.44 -16.58
C LEU A 28 8.08 -6.41 -15.51
N ALA A 29 7.22 -7.22 -14.89
CA ALA A 29 7.61 -8.25 -13.92
C ALA A 29 8.35 -9.43 -14.57
N GLU A 30 8.06 -9.76 -15.83
CA GLU A 30 8.77 -10.79 -16.62
C GLU A 30 10.11 -10.28 -17.19
N GLY A 31 10.47 -9.01 -16.94
CA GLY A 31 11.72 -8.42 -17.39
C GLY A 31 11.75 -8.05 -18.88
N THR A 32 10.65 -8.24 -19.62
CA THR A 32 10.53 -7.92 -21.05
C THR A 32 10.11 -6.48 -21.30
N GLY A 33 9.70 -5.77 -20.23
CA GLY A 33 9.32 -4.35 -20.27
C GLY A 33 10.42 -3.45 -19.71
N ALA A 34 10.68 -2.32 -20.38
CA ALA A 34 11.66 -1.32 -19.98
C ALA A 34 11.00 0.06 -19.66
N MET A 35 9.69 0.11 -19.54
CA MET A 35 8.97 1.36 -19.35
C MET A 35 8.83 1.70 -17.87
N SER A 36 8.93 3.00 -17.57
CA SER A 36 8.55 3.53 -16.26
C SER A 36 7.04 3.51 -16.07
N VAL A 37 6.58 3.41 -14.83
CA VAL A 37 5.17 3.20 -14.48
C VAL A 37 4.77 4.12 -13.33
N PHE A 38 3.63 4.76 -13.46
CA PHE A 38 2.92 5.42 -12.36
C PHE A 38 1.79 4.52 -11.88
N LEU A 39 1.80 4.19 -10.60
CA LEU A 39 0.76 3.42 -9.91
C LEU A 39 -0.14 4.41 -9.17
N TRP A 40 -1.32 4.64 -9.69
CA TRP A 40 -2.30 5.53 -9.07
C TRP A 40 -3.44 4.74 -8.46
N GLY A 41 -3.82 5.07 -7.23
CA GLY A 41 -4.94 4.44 -6.56
C GLY A 41 -4.95 4.71 -5.05
N PRO A 42 -6.03 4.34 -4.36
CA PRO A 42 -6.18 4.59 -2.93
C PRO A 42 -5.09 3.90 -2.09
N PRO A 43 -4.95 4.24 -0.81
CA PRO A 43 -4.03 3.54 0.09
C PRO A 43 -4.40 2.06 0.22
N GLY A 44 -3.44 1.22 0.60
CA GLY A 44 -3.66 -0.20 0.91
C GLY A 44 -3.94 -1.15 -0.27
N VAL A 45 -3.97 -0.68 -1.52
CA VAL A 45 -4.28 -1.50 -2.71
C VAL A 45 -3.07 -2.23 -3.31
N GLY A 46 -1.90 -2.15 -2.69
CA GLY A 46 -0.72 -2.93 -3.08
C GLY A 46 0.32 -2.21 -3.95
N LYS A 47 0.32 -0.87 -4.07
CA LYS A 47 1.29 -0.12 -4.90
C LYS A 47 2.75 -0.50 -4.60
N THR A 48 3.17 -0.40 -3.34
CA THR A 48 4.53 -0.77 -2.89
C THR A 48 4.82 -2.26 -3.08
N THR A 49 3.81 -3.10 -2.88
CA THR A 49 3.90 -4.56 -3.08
C THR A 49 4.20 -4.89 -4.53
N ILE A 50 3.47 -4.28 -5.48
CA ILE A 50 3.68 -4.47 -6.91
C ILE A 50 5.11 -4.08 -7.31
N ALA A 51 5.60 -2.93 -6.84
CA ALA A 51 6.96 -2.48 -7.14
C ALA A 51 8.03 -3.46 -6.61
N SER A 52 7.83 -3.98 -5.39
CA SER A 52 8.70 -4.98 -4.80
C SER A 52 8.71 -6.29 -5.58
N VAL A 53 7.54 -6.79 -5.98
CA VAL A 53 7.40 -8.02 -6.79
C VAL A 53 8.10 -7.87 -8.14
N VAL A 54 7.91 -6.76 -8.85
CA VAL A 54 8.59 -6.48 -10.13
C VAL A 54 10.11 -6.53 -9.96
N SER A 55 10.63 -5.95 -8.90
CA SER A 55 12.07 -5.94 -8.64
C SER A 55 12.62 -7.35 -8.39
N HIS A 56 11.96 -8.14 -7.52
CA HIS A 56 12.39 -9.50 -7.20
C HIS A 56 12.32 -10.42 -8.43
N ALA A 57 11.23 -10.35 -9.18
CA ALA A 57 11.01 -11.19 -10.35
C ALA A 57 12.06 -10.96 -11.46
N THR A 58 12.60 -9.72 -11.54
CA THR A 58 13.58 -9.35 -12.58
C THR A 58 15.02 -9.36 -12.09
N ASN A 59 15.30 -9.77 -10.86
CA ASN A 59 16.61 -9.74 -10.21
C ASN A 59 17.32 -8.37 -10.34
N ARG A 60 16.55 -7.27 -10.25
CA ARG A 60 17.05 -5.90 -10.31
C ARG A 60 17.28 -5.36 -8.90
N ARG A 61 18.24 -4.44 -8.75
CA ARG A 61 18.42 -3.71 -7.49
C ARG A 61 17.15 -2.91 -7.20
N PHE A 62 16.55 -3.09 -6.02
CA PHE A 62 15.40 -2.33 -5.55
C PHE A 62 15.84 -1.19 -4.65
N VAL A 63 15.37 0.00 -4.96
CA VAL A 63 15.57 1.20 -4.14
C VAL A 63 14.23 1.85 -3.90
N GLU A 64 13.86 2.01 -2.65
CA GLU A 64 12.65 2.72 -2.23
C GLU A 64 13.01 4.10 -1.71
N ILE A 65 12.34 5.12 -2.23
CA ILE A 65 12.43 6.51 -1.79
C ILE A 65 11.03 6.98 -1.41
N SER A 66 10.87 7.46 -0.18
CA SER A 66 9.65 8.15 0.21
C SER A 66 9.76 9.62 -0.15
N ALA A 67 8.83 10.13 -0.97
CA ALA A 67 8.81 11.54 -1.36
C ALA A 67 8.47 12.48 -0.18
N VAL A 68 7.96 11.93 0.93
CA VAL A 68 7.68 12.69 2.16
C VAL A 68 8.97 13.11 2.86
N THR A 69 10.00 12.25 2.84
CA THR A 69 11.22 12.45 3.63
C THR A 69 12.46 12.77 2.79
N ALA A 70 12.47 12.38 1.51
CA ALA A 70 13.65 12.49 0.67
C ALA A 70 13.80 13.88 0.04
N GLY A 71 15.03 14.42 0.10
CA GLY A 71 15.41 15.63 -0.59
C GLY A 71 16.00 15.38 -1.99
N VAL A 72 16.23 16.47 -2.75
CA VAL A 72 16.90 16.42 -4.07
C VAL A 72 18.26 15.71 -4.01
N LYS A 73 19.01 15.91 -2.92
CA LYS A 73 20.32 15.28 -2.71
C LYS A 73 20.21 13.76 -2.61
N ASP A 74 19.19 13.26 -1.95
CA ASP A 74 18.96 11.81 -1.78
C ASP A 74 18.62 11.17 -3.12
N VAL A 75 17.73 11.80 -3.88
CA VAL A 75 17.38 11.34 -5.23
C VAL A 75 18.61 11.27 -6.12
N ARG A 76 19.41 12.35 -6.18
CA ARG A 76 20.64 12.40 -6.99
C ARG A 76 21.64 11.32 -6.59
N ARG A 77 21.85 11.12 -5.29
CA ARG A 77 22.74 10.07 -4.78
C ARG A 77 22.33 8.68 -5.28
N GLU A 78 21.04 8.33 -5.18
CA GLU A 78 20.56 7.03 -5.64
C GLU A 78 20.65 6.89 -7.17
N LEU A 79 20.42 7.95 -7.94
CA LEU A 79 20.58 7.94 -9.39
C LEU A 79 22.04 7.75 -9.80
N ASP A 80 23.01 8.36 -9.09
CA ASP A 80 24.44 8.19 -9.35
C ASP A 80 24.90 6.75 -9.00
N ILE A 81 24.35 6.16 -7.95
CA ILE A 81 24.57 4.74 -7.64
C ILE A 81 23.98 3.87 -8.75
N ALA A 82 22.75 4.15 -9.19
CA ALA A 82 22.10 3.40 -10.26
C ALA A 82 22.88 3.41 -11.57
N ARG A 83 23.46 4.56 -11.95
CA ARG A 83 24.37 4.64 -13.14
C ARG A 83 25.57 3.71 -13.01
N ARG A 84 26.23 3.72 -11.85
CA ARG A 84 27.38 2.82 -11.60
C ARG A 84 26.96 1.35 -11.62
N GLN A 85 25.82 1.02 -11.04
CA GLN A 85 25.30 -0.34 -11.04
C GLN A 85 24.91 -0.80 -12.46
N LEU A 86 24.31 0.07 -13.25
CA LEU A 86 23.97 -0.23 -14.65
C LEU A 86 25.21 -0.54 -15.49
N ALA A 87 26.32 0.20 -15.31
CA ALA A 87 27.59 -0.07 -15.95
C ALA A 87 28.19 -1.44 -15.59
N LEU A 88 27.79 -1.99 -14.43
CA LEU A 88 28.16 -3.35 -13.97
C LEU A 88 27.13 -4.41 -14.37
N GLY A 89 26.18 -4.08 -15.26
CA GLY A 89 25.13 -4.99 -15.69
C GLY A 89 24.02 -5.23 -14.64
N ARG A 90 23.91 -4.36 -13.62
CA ARG A 90 22.91 -4.48 -12.52
C ARG A 90 21.88 -3.36 -12.64
N PRO A 91 20.81 -3.54 -13.41
CA PRO A 91 19.77 -2.52 -13.55
C PRO A 91 19.06 -2.26 -12.21
N THR A 92 18.54 -1.05 -12.03
CA THR A 92 17.86 -0.61 -10.80
C THR A 92 16.39 -0.33 -11.09
N VAL A 93 15.50 -0.84 -10.22
CA VAL A 93 14.12 -0.38 -10.05
C VAL A 93 14.15 0.69 -8.96
N LEU A 94 13.81 1.91 -9.32
CA LEU A 94 13.63 3.00 -8.39
C LEU A 94 12.13 3.15 -8.09
N PHE A 95 11.74 2.80 -6.88
CA PHE A 95 10.39 3.02 -6.39
C PHE A 95 10.30 4.34 -5.63
N VAL A 96 9.42 5.22 -6.07
CA VAL A 96 9.14 6.50 -5.40
C VAL A 96 7.74 6.45 -4.84
N ASP A 97 7.62 6.36 -3.51
CA ASP A 97 6.33 6.38 -2.84
C ASP A 97 5.87 7.82 -2.60
N GLU A 98 4.54 8.04 -2.74
CA GLU A 98 3.88 9.34 -2.59
C GLU A 98 4.50 10.44 -3.48
N VAL A 99 4.78 10.12 -4.75
CA VAL A 99 5.51 11.00 -5.69
C VAL A 99 4.88 12.39 -5.84
N HIS A 100 3.59 12.56 -5.56
CA HIS A 100 2.89 13.85 -5.55
C HIS A 100 3.44 14.83 -4.48
N ARG A 101 4.18 14.32 -3.48
CA ARG A 101 4.88 15.13 -2.48
C ARG A 101 6.18 15.72 -2.99
N PHE A 102 6.72 15.23 -4.08
CA PHE A 102 7.90 15.83 -4.70
C PHE A 102 7.55 17.17 -5.36
N SER A 103 8.35 18.18 -5.09
CA SER A 103 8.34 19.43 -5.86
C SER A 103 8.69 19.18 -7.33
N LYS A 104 8.33 20.11 -8.21
CA LYS A 104 8.68 20.02 -9.63
C LYS A 104 10.20 19.83 -9.83
N ALA A 105 11.03 20.55 -9.06
CA ALA A 105 12.48 20.42 -9.12
C ALA A 105 13.00 19.02 -8.73
N GLN A 106 12.33 18.32 -7.79
CA GLN A 106 12.68 16.94 -7.45
C GLN A 106 12.25 15.97 -8.55
N GLN A 107 11.09 16.21 -9.17
CA GLN A 107 10.62 15.42 -10.30
C GLN A 107 11.51 15.62 -11.55
N ASP A 108 11.97 16.84 -11.82
CA ASP A 108 12.89 17.15 -12.93
C ASP A 108 14.22 16.38 -12.82
N VAL A 109 14.70 16.10 -11.60
CA VAL A 109 15.90 15.29 -11.36
C VAL A 109 15.73 13.84 -11.83
N LEU A 110 14.50 13.31 -11.81
CA LEU A 110 14.21 11.95 -12.26
C LEU A 110 14.20 11.83 -13.79
N LEU A 111 13.89 12.91 -14.50
CA LEU A 111 13.65 12.90 -15.94
C LEU A 111 14.82 12.34 -16.75
N PRO A 112 16.09 12.79 -16.59
CA PRO A 112 17.21 12.25 -17.33
C PRO A 112 17.44 10.75 -17.08
N ALA A 113 17.16 10.28 -15.86
CA ALA A 113 17.35 8.88 -15.51
C ALA A 113 16.29 7.96 -16.14
N VAL A 114 15.06 8.48 -16.32
CA VAL A 114 13.99 7.80 -17.04
C VAL A 114 14.27 7.80 -18.55
N GLU A 115 14.65 8.95 -19.13
CA GLU A 115 14.96 9.09 -20.55
C GLU A 115 16.12 8.18 -20.99
N ASN A 116 17.20 8.17 -20.24
CA ASN A 116 18.39 7.36 -20.50
C ASN A 116 18.25 5.91 -20.01
N ARG A 117 17.07 5.52 -19.47
CA ARG A 117 16.83 4.18 -18.92
C ARG A 117 17.86 3.76 -17.86
N THR A 118 18.41 4.74 -17.14
CA THR A 118 19.35 4.49 -16.03
C THR A 118 18.66 3.73 -14.91
N VAL A 119 17.37 4.01 -14.70
CA VAL A 119 16.49 3.30 -13.79
C VAL A 119 15.17 2.92 -14.48
N THR A 120 14.53 1.87 -13.99
CA THR A 120 13.10 1.66 -14.23
C THR A 120 12.37 2.35 -13.09
N LEU A 121 11.71 3.48 -13.38
CA LEU A 121 10.95 4.20 -12.37
C LEU A 121 9.59 3.53 -12.17
N ILE A 122 9.26 3.21 -10.92
CA ILE A 122 7.90 2.88 -10.48
C ILE A 122 7.51 3.93 -9.45
N ALA A 123 6.61 4.82 -9.80
CA ALA A 123 6.17 5.89 -8.90
C ALA A 123 4.75 5.61 -8.42
N ALA A 124 4.51 5.74 -7.12
CA ALA A 124 3.20 5.53 -6.52
C ALA A 124 2.60 6.87 -6.06
N THR A 125 1.29 7.01 -6.22
CA THR A 125 0.55 8.18 -5.75
C THR A 125 -0.89 7.83 -5.42
N THR A 126 -1.45 8.53 -4.43
CA THR A 126 -2.88 8.52 -4.11
C THR A 126 -3.64 9.64 -4.81
N GLU A 127 -2.95 10.70 -5.25
CA GLU A 127 -3.52 11.81 -5.97
C GLU A 127 -3.53 11.58 -7.49
N ASN A 128 -4.40 12.29 -8.21
CA ASN A 128 -4.44 12.20 -9.67
C ASN A 128 -3.12 12.74 -10.26
N PRO A 129 -2.34 11.88 -10.95
CA PRO A 129 -1.03 12.26 -11.48
C PRO A 129 -1.06 13.42 -12.46
N SER A 130 -2.19 13.62 -13.16
CA SER A 130 -2.32 14.72 -14.13
C SER A 130 -2.18 16.11 -13.50
N PHE A 131 -2.38 16.23 -12.18
CA PHE A 131 -2.25 17.50 -11.46
C PHE A 131 -0.96 17.60 -10.66
N SER A 132 -0.41 16.46 -10.23
CA SER A 132 0.68 16.41 -9.28
C SER A 132 2.03 15.99 -9.90
N VAL A 133 2.03 15.46 -11.12
CA VAL A 133 3.24 15.00 -11.81
C VAL A 133 3.51 15.87 -13.05
N ILE A 134 4.78 16.16 -13.30
CA ILE A 134 5.17 16.93 -14.47
C ILE A 134 4.89 16.16 -15.77
N SER A 135 4.37 16.84 -16.77
CA SER A 135 3.99 16.25 -18.07
C SER A 135 5.15 15.48 -18.76
N PRO A 136 6.43 15.92 -18.69
CA PRO A 136 7.53 15.16 -19.29
C PRO A 136 7.74 13.77 -18.68
N LEU A 137 7.50 13.56 -17.39
CA LEU A 137 7.56 12.25 -16.77
C LEU A 137 6.37 11.37 -17.14
N LEU A 138 5.16 11.95 -17.15
CA LEU A 138 3.96 11.21 -17.53
C LEU A 138 4.01 10.73 -18.98
N SER A 139 4.48 11.57 -19.92
CA SER A 139 4.57 11.21 -21.34
C SER A 139 5.55 10.06 -21.64
N ARG A 140 6.48 9.78 -20.71
CA ARG A 140 7.49 8.69 -20.81
C ARG A 140 7.19 7.49 -19.96
N SER A 141 6.00 7.45 -19.36
CA SER A 141 5.61 6.42 -18.41
C SER A 141 4.23 5.89 -18.72
N LEU A 142 3.92 4.71 -18.25
CA LEU A 142 2.58 4.16 -18.25
C LEU A 142 1.85 4.57 -16.97
N LEU A 143 0.62 5.02 -17.10
CA LEU A 143 -0.25 5.23 -15.94
C LEU A 143 -1.12 3.99 -15.75
N LEU A 144 -0.98 3.34 -14.61
CA LEU A 144 -1.76 2.18 -14.20
C LEU A 144 -2.63 2.55 -12.99
N THR A 145 -3.93 2.44 -13.18
CA THR A 145 -4.91 2.74 -12.12
C THR A 145 -5.25 1.48 -11.34
N LEU A 146 -4.94 1.51 -10.04
CA LEU A 146 -5.31 0.46 -9.11
C LEU A 146 -6.68 0.76 -8.50
N LYS A 147 -7.46 -0.29 -8.34
CA LYS A 147 -8.80 -0.21 -7.75
C LYS A 147 -8.76 -0.63 -6.27
N PRO A 148 -9.70 -0.16 -5.43
CA PRO A 148 -9.92 -0.75 -4.12
C PRO A 148 -10.07 -2.27 -4.24
N LEU A 149 -9.59 -2.99 -3.25
CA LEU A 149 -9.78 -4.44 -3.20
C LEU A 149 -11.26 -4.75 -2.95
N THR A 150 -11.76 -5.81 -3.56
CA THR A 150 -13.10 -6.32 -3.27
C THR A 150 -13.12 -7.01 -1.90
N GLU A 151 -14.30 -7.23 -1.33
CA GLU A 151 -14.44 -7.99 -0.09
C GLU A 151 -13.86 -9.41 -0.24
N ALA A 152 -14.05 -10.04 -1.40
CA ALA A 152 -13.47 -11.35 -1.71
C ALA A 152 -11.93 -11.31 -1.72
N ASP A 153 -11.33 -10.25 -2.28
CA ASP A 153 -9.88 -10.06 -2.26
C ASP A 153 -9.35 -9.91 -0.83
N VAL A 154 -10.01 -9.08 -0.02
CA VAL A 154 -9.63 -8.87 1.39
C VAL A 154 -9.83 -10.15 2.21
N SER A 155 -10.93 -10.88 2.00
CA SER A 155 -11.17 -12.18 2.64
C SER A 155 -10.06 -13.17 2.32
N SER A 156 -9.65 -13.26 1.07
CA SER A 156 -8.52 -14.11 0.64
C SER A 156 -7.20 -13.73 1.33
N LEU A 157 -6.95 -12.44 1.56
CA LEU A 157 -5.78 -11.98 2.32
C LEU A 157 -5.86 -12.34 3.80
N ILE A 158 -7.03 -12.28 4.41
CA ILE A 158 -7.29 -12.73 5.78
C ILE A 158 -7.03 -14.23 5.90
N ASP A 159 -7.59 -15.05 5.00
CA ASP A 159 -7.38 -16.49 4.99
C ASP A 159 -5.90 -16.85 4.85
N ARG A 160 -5.19 -16.14 3.97
CA ARG A 160 -3.75 -16.29 3.81
C ARG A 160 -2.99 -15.89 5.07
N ALA A 161 -3.43 -14.85 5.77
CA ALA A 161 -2.78 -14.41 7.02
C ALA A 161 -2.94 -15.43 8.15
N LEU A 162 -4.03 -16.18 8.16
CA LEU A 162 -4.30 -17.23 9.13
C LEU A 162 -3.65 -18.58 8.79
N SER A 163 -3.49 -18.91 7.50
CA SER A 163 -3.02 -20.23 7.06
C SER A 163 -1.54 -20.28 6.64
N ASP A 164 -0.98 -19.20 6.03
CA ASP A 164 0.41 -19.18 5.53
C ASP A 164 1.41 -19.33 6.71
N PRO A 165 2.48 -20.13 6.57
CA PRO A 165 3.55 -20.23 7.59
C PRO A 165 4.16 -18.88 7.99
N ARG A 166 4.15 -17.90 7.12
CA ARG A 166 4.61 -16.51 7.39
C ARG A 166 3.56 -15.67 8.13
N GLY A 167 2.36 -16.20 8.30
CA GLY A 167 1.19 -15.49 8.84
C GLY A 167 1.17 -15.41 10.35
N LEU A 168 -0.03 -15.41 10.89
CA LEU A 168 -0.28 -15.37 12.33
C LEU A 168 -0.22 -16.77 12.92
N ARG A 169 0.35 -16.88 14.13
CA ARG A 169 0.42 -18.12 14.88
C ARG A 169 0.07 -17.85 16.34
N THR A 170 -0.54 -18.83 16.97
CA THR A 170 -0.76 -18.82 18.42
C THR A 170 0.56 -19.02 19.17
N GLU A 171 0.59 -18.83 20.47
CA GLU A 171 1.78 -19.05 21.28
C GLU A 171 2.28 -20.50 21.22
N SER A 172 1.38 -21.45 20.99
CA SER A 172 1.67 -22.87 20.80
C SER A 172 2.00 -23.24 19.34
N ASP A 173 2.26 -22.27 18.48
CA ASP A 173 2.49 -22.43 17.02
C ASP A 173 1.29 -23.01 16.25
N GLY A 174 0.09 -22.94 16.84
CA GLY A 174 -1.19 -23.29 16.21
C GLY A 174 -1.72 -22.20 15.27
N LEU A 175 -2.87 -22.46 14.70
CA LEU A 175 -3.62 -21.50 13.86
C LEU A 175 -4.69 -20.80 14.69
N TYR A 176 -4.87 -19.50 14.45
CA TYR A 176 -6.07 -18.81 14.92
C TYR A 176 -7.27 -19.21 14.08
N THR A 177 -8.42 -19.31 14.72
CA THR A 177 -9.74 -19.40 14.07
C THR A 177 -10.39 -18.02 14.07
N LEU A 178 -11.18 -17.75 13.06
CA LEU A 178 -11.87 -16.46 12.89
C LEU A 178 -13.36 -16.74 12.71
N ASP A 179 -14.18 -16.23 13.62
CA ASP A 179 -15.64 -16.34 13.53
C ASP A 179 -16.18 -15.57 12.31
N ASP A 180 -17.31 -16.01 11.77
CA ASP A 180 -17.93 -15.38 10.59
C ASP A 180 -18.32 -13.92 10.84
N ASP A 181 -18.86 -13.59 12.01
CA ASP A 181 -19.17 -12.22 12.40
C ASP A 181 -17.91 -11.35 12.51
N ALA A 182 -16.84 -11.89 13.11
CA ALA A 182 -15.55 -11.22 13.18
C ALA A 182 -14.95 -10.96 11.79
N ARG A 183 -15.13 -11.89 10.86
CA ARG A 183 -14.75 -11.73 9.46
C ARG A 183 -15.51 -10.60 8.80
N ALA A 184 -16.84 -10.58 8.96
CA ALA A 184 -17.68 -9.52 8.40
C ALA A 184 -17.27 -8.14 8.91
N ASP A 185 -17.01 -8.01 10.21
CA ASP A 185 -16.52 -6.77 10.82
C ASP A 185 -15.18 -6.31 10.21
N LEU A 186 -14.21 -7.23 10.08
CA LEU A 186 -12.92 -6.93 9.49
C LEU A 186 -13.04 -6.46 8.04
N LEU A 187 -13.90 -7.09 7.24
CA LEU A 187 -14.15 -6.72 5.84
C LEU A 187 -14.76 -5.32 5.74
N GLN A 188 -15.75 -5.01 6.57
CA GLN A 188 -16.41 -3.72 6.63
C GLN A 188 -15.42 -2.62 7.06
N LEU A 189 -14.65 -2.87 8.11
CA LEU A 189 -13.68 -1.91 8.65
C LEU A 189 -12.49 -1.68 7.72
N ALA A 190 -12.10 -2.68 6.94
CA ALA A 190 -11.02 -2.56 5.97
C ALA A 190 -11.39 -1.64 4.80
N GLY A 191 -12.63 -1.66 4.33
CA GLY A 191 -13.09 -0.81 3.23
C GLY A 191 -12.26 -0.94 1.96
N GLY A 192 -11.76 -2.15 1.64
CA GLY A 192 -10.92 -2.42 0.47
C GLY A 192 -9.43 -2.08 0.64
N ASP A 193 -8.97 -1.78 1.86
CA ASP A 193 -7.58 -1.53 2.22
C ASP A 193 -6.95 -2.77 2.88
N ALA A 194 -6.06 -3.46 2.14
CA ALA A 194 -5.36 -4.65 2.64
C ALA A 194 -4.49 -4.39 3.87
N ARG A 195 -3.85 -3.21 3.95
CA ARG A 195 -2.99 -2.85 5.08
C ARG A 195 -3.82 -2.73 6.34
N ARG A 196 -4.97 -2.05 6.26
CA ARG A 196 -5.91 -1.87 7.36
C ARG A 196 -6.46 -3.21 7.82
N ALA A 197 -6.93 -4.07 6.90
CA ALA A 197 -7.43 -5.41 7.19
C ALA A 197 -6.39 -6.25 7.97
N LEU A 198 -5.16 -6.31 7.47
CA LEU A 198 -4.11 -7.10 8.11
C LEU A 198 -3.63 -6.51 9.43
N THR A 199 -3.69 -5.18 9.61
CA THR A 199 -3.35 -4.54 10.88
C THR A 199 -4.41 -4.86 11.94
N TYR A 200 -5.69 -4.73 11.60
CA TYR A 200 -6.77 -5.06 12.52
C TYR A 200 -6.77 -6.55 12.89
N LEU A 201 -6.53 -7.43 11.94
CA LEU A 201 -6.41 -8.86 12.20
C LEU A 201 -5.21 -9.18 13.13
N GLU A 202 -4.07 -8.51 12.95
CA GLU A 202 -2.88 -8.69 13.79
C GLU A 202 -3.14 -8.22 15.23
N GLU A 203 -3.80 -7.08 15.42
CA GLU A 203 -4.21 -6.58 16.74
C GLU A 203 -5.29 -7.47 17.39
N ALA A 204 -6.22 -8.00 16.59
CA ALA A 204 -7.24 -8.93 17.07
C ALA A 204 -6.62 -10.27 17.51
N ALA A 205 -5.65 -10.81 16.76
CA ALA A 205 -4.91 -12.00 17.16
C ALA A 205 -4.14 -11.80 18.47
N ALA A 206 -3.50 -10.63 18.66
CA ALA A 206 -2.86 -10.28 19.92
C ALA A 206 -3.87 -10.16 21.08
N GLY A 207 -5.07 -9.64 20.79
CA GLY A 207 -6.19 -9.61 21.75
C GLY A 207 -6.64 -11.00 22.17
N ALA A 208 -6.80 -11.92 21.21
CA ALA A 208 -7.16 -13.32 21.46
C ALA A 208 -6.11 -14.04 22.32
N SER A 209 -4.82 -13.89 21.97
CA SER A 209 -3.74 -14.43 22.79
C SER A 209 -3.78 -13.91 24.23
N THR A 210 -4.00 -12.61 24.43
CA THR A 210 -4.13 -12.01 25.77
C THR A 210 -5.34 -12.59 26.54
N ALA A 211 -6.44 -12.91 25.82
CA ALA A 211 -7.62 -13.54 26.42
C ALA A 211 -7.49 -15.06 26.64
N GLY A 212 -6.36 -15.65 26.25
CA GLY A 212 -6.09 -17.09 26.38
C GLY A 212 -6.93 -17.95 25.43
N THR A 213 -7.28 -17.41 24.26
CA THR A 213 -8.09 -18.12 23.24
C THR A 213 -7.42 -18.05 21.87
N ASP A 214 -7.63 -19.10 21.06
CA ASP A 214 -7.18 -19.15 19.67
C ASP A 214 -8.29 -18.68 18.71
N THR A 215 -9.47 -18.32 19.23
CA THR A 215 -10.61 -17.86 18.43
C THR A 215 -10.73 -16.34 18.47
N ILE A 216 -10.71 -15.72 17.28
CA ILE A 216 -10.92 -14.29 17.09
C ILE A 216 -12.42 -14.06 16.89
N THR A 217 -13.07 -13.44 17.87
CA THR A 217 -14.51 -13.10 17.85
C THR A 217 -14.72 -11.64 17.46
N SER A 218 -15.97 -11.28 17.11
CA SER A 218 -16.38 -9.90 16.81
C SER A 218 -16.06 -8.94 17.97
N GLN A 219 -16.24 -9.38 19.23
CA GLN A 219 -15.91 -8.57 20.41
C GLN A 219 -14.41 -8.26 20.50
N ILE A 220 -13.53 -9.22 20.15
CA ILE A 220 -12.09 -9.03 20.13
C ILE A 220 -11.71 -8.06 19.01
N VAL A 221 -12.30 -8.18 17.81
CA VAL A 221 -12.09 -7.26 16.68
C VAL A 221 -12.49 -5.83 17.06
N SER A 222 -13.67 -5.62 17.66
CA SER A 222 -14.13 -4.30 18.11
C SER A 222 -13.11 -3.66 19.07
N THR A 223 -12.66 -4.42 20.08
CA THR A 223 -11.65 -3.93 21.05
C THR A 223 -10.30 -3.62 20.39
N ALA A 224 -9.89 -4.41 19.39
CA ALA A 224 -8.65 -4.22 18.65
C ALA A 224 -8.67 -2.96 17.80
N VAL A 225 -9.81 -2.65 17.18
CA VAL A 225 -10.01 -1.44 16.37
C VAL A 225 -9.93 -0.19 17.23
N ASP A 226 -10.56 -0.17 18.39
CA ASP A 226 -10.48 0.95 19.31
C ASP A 226 -9.03 1.22 19.75
N ARG A 227 -8.26 0.16 20.02
CA ARG A 227 -6.83 0.27 20.35
C ARG A 227 -5.99 0.78 19.17
N ALA A 228 -6.29 0.32 17.95
CA ALA A 228 -5.60 0.75 16.74
C ALA A 228 -5.87 2.23 16.44
N ALA A 229 -7.12 2.68 16.60
CA ALA A 229 -7.49 4.09 16.45
C ALA A 229 -6.71 5.00 17.40
N VAL A 230 -6.58 4.61 18.68
CA VAL A 230 -5.81 5.37 19.69
C VAL A 230 -4.32 5.46 19.35
N ARG A 231 -3.72 4.43 18.72
CA ARG A 231 -2.32 4.48 18.26
C ARG A 231 -2.13 5.40 17.05
N TYR A 232 -3.06 5.39 16.12
CA TYR A 232 -3.03 6.24 14.92
C TYR A 232 -3.15 7.72 15.26
N ASP A 233 -3.91 8.06 16.30
CA ASP A 233 -4.08 9.41 16.84
C ASP A 233 -2.78 10.06 17.36
N ARG A 234 -1.77 9.27 17.72
CA ARG A 234 -0.47 9.78 18.18
C ARG A 234 0.44 10.29 17.08
N ASP A 235 0.19 9.92 15.82
CA ASP A 235 1.05 10.27 14.67
C ASP A 235 0.53 11.44 13.81
N GLY A 236 -0.53 12.14 14.22
CA GLY A 236 -0.84 13.49 13.70
C GLY A 236 -1.84 13.61 12.56
N ASP A 237 -2.57 12.57 12.18
CA ASP A 237 -3.59 12.63 11.09
C ASP A 237 -5.04 12.90 11.59
N GLN A 238 -5.20 13.28 12.87
CA GLN A 238 -6.52 13.52 13.51
C GLN A 238 -7.44 14.45 12.73
N HIS A 239 -6.89 15.48 12.08
CA HIS A 239 -7.70 16.50 11.40
C HIS A 239 -8.46 15.95 10.20
N TYR A 240 -7.84 15.05 9.43
CA TYR A 240 -8.48 14.48 8.24
C TYR A 240 -9.55 13.43 8.57
N ASP A 241 -9.35 12.65 9.62
CA ASP A 241 -10.32 11.65 10.06
C ASP A 241 -11.56 12.28 10.68
N VAL A 242 -11.39 13.33 11.48
CA VAL A 242 -12.52 14.10 12.04
C VAL A 242 -13.30 14.82 10.95
N ILE A 243 -12.63 15.43 9.97
CA ILE A 243 -13.30 16.05 8.80
C ILE A 243 -14.05 14.98 7.98
N SER A 244 -13.44 13.83 7.74
CA SER A 244 -14.08 12.73 6.99
C SER A 244 -15.30 12.17 7.73
N ALA A 245 -15.21 11.99 9.04
CA ALA A 245 -16.31 11.55 9.88
C ALA A 245 -17.44 12.59 9.92
N PHE A 246 -17.13 13.88 10.03
CA PHE A 246 -18.09 14.98 9.95
C PHE A 246 -18.85 14.95 8.61
N ILE A 247 -18.14 14.89 7.48
CA ILE A 247 -18.77 14.83 6.16
C ILE A 247 -19.67 13.61 6.01
N LYS A 248 -19.25 12.43 6.52
CA LYS A 248 -20.07 11.22 6.50
C LYS A 248 -21.33 11.35 7.35
N SER A 249 -21.23 11.95 8.54
CA SER A 249 -22.36 12.21 9.43
C SER A 249 -23.38 13.15 8.77
N VAL A 250 -22.92 14.24 8.15
CA VAL A 250 -23.78 15.15 7.41
C VAL A 250 -24.48 14.45 6.24
N ARG A 251 -23.75 13.65 5.47
CA ARG A 251 -24.34 12.87 4.36
C ARG A 251 -25.33 11.81 4.82
N GLY A 252 -25.09 11.21 5.99
CA GLY A 252 -25.98 10.24 6.62
C GLY A 252 -27.16 10.87 7.34
N SER A 253 -27.27 12.22 7.36
CA SER A 253 -28.29 12.99 8.12
C SER A 253 -28.30 12.67 9.61
N ASP A 254 -27.14 12.25 10.16
CA ASP A 254 -26.95 12.01 11.60
C ASP A 254 -26.49 13.32 12.26
N VAL A 255 -27.47 14.04 12.84
CA VAL A 255 -27.25 15.35 13.42
C VAL A 255 -26.37 15.28 14.67
N ASP A 256 -26.55 14.27 15.51
CA ASP A 256 -25.82 14.12 16.77
C ASP A 256 -24.34 13.80 16.49
N ALA A 257 -24.06 12.89 15.58
CA ALA A 257 -22.72 12.58 15.14
C ALA A 257 -22.06 13.78 14.42
N ALA A 258 -22.78 14.53 13.58
CA ALA A 258 -22.26 15.72 12.92
C ALA A 258 -21.87 16.81 13.96
N MET A 259 -22.71 17.06 14.96
CA MET A 259 -22.41 18.00 16.04
C MET A 259 -21.21 17.57 16.88
N HIS A 260 -21.10 16.26 17.18
CA HIS A 260 -19.96 15.71 17.90
C HIS A 260 -18.63 15.92 17.15
N TYR A 261 -18.59 15.59 15.86
CA TYR A 261 -17.36 15.76 15.07
C TYR A 261 -17.05 17.24 14.79
N LEU A 262 -18.07 18.09 14.62
CA LEU A 262 -17.87 19.54 14.50
C LEU A 262 -17.22 20.13 15.78
N ALA A 263 -17.68 19.71 16.95
CA ALA A 263 -17.10 20.14 18.23
C ALA A 263 -15.64 19.69 18.43
N ARG A 264 -15.21 18.62 17.76
CA ARG A 264 -13.81 18.14 17.77
C ARG A 264 -12.91 18.87 16.78
N MET A 265 -13.47 19.63 15.85
CA MET A 265 -12.74 20.42 14.84
C MET A 265 -12.44 21.84 15.30
N ILE A 266 -13.15 22.34 16.30
CA ILE A 266 -13.02 23.65 16.92
C ILE A 266 -12.10 23.56 18.16
#